data_4e258ed626ad745e220bf18150f0dca7
#
_entry.id   4e258ed626ad745e220bf18150f0dca7
#
_cell.length_a   1.000
_cell.length_b   1.000
_cell.length_c   1.000
_cell.angle_alpha   90.00
_cell.angle_beta   90.00
_cell.angle_gamma   90.00
#
_symmetry.space_group_name_H-M   'P 1'
#
loop_
_entity.id
_entity.type
_entity.pdbx_description
1 polymer ?
#
loop_
_entity_poly.entity_id
_entity_poly.type
_entity_poly.pdbx_seq_one_letter_code
_entity_poly.pdbx_strand_id
1 'polypeptide(L)'
;MGRSMRGVRAATCCLLAALALSGCIRTASPVVVASPQGDLDSLAYGQPYAYAPPSPVADASGGGAISALRNALAAAPRGYAPQPVATAVAYDAYAAAPAPVRHDASYKLDAGDKLRVVVYGQEGLTNTYAIDAGGAITLPLIGSVPARGRNPASLAAEISAKLRNGYIRDPSVAVEIESYRPFFILGEVAAPGQYPYVPNMTVESAVAIAGGFSPRARRDAVTLTHTDASGAARYVAPLGTSLGPGDTVLVGERWF
;
A
#
# COMPACT_ATOMS: atom_id res chain seq x y z
N MET A 1 -73.39 -8.81 1.26
CA MET A 1 -73.29 -8.86 2.73
C MET A 1 -72.35 -10.00 3.10
N GLY A 2 -71.20 -9.78 3.72
CA GLY A 2 -70.25 -10.82 4.06
C GLY A 2 -68.82 -10.25 4.30
N ARG A 3 -68.73 -9.27 5.19
CA ARG A 3 -67.42 -8.73 5.68
C ARG A 3 -67.18 -9.27 7.09
N SER A 4 -65.89 -9.46 7.39
CA SER A 4 -65.36 -9.58 8.74
C SER A 4 -65.33 -10.98 9.37
N MET A 5 -64.21 -11.67 9.18
CA MET A 5 -63.64 -12.62 10.15
C MET A 5 -62.23 -13.09 9.77
N ARG A 6 -61.27 -12.15 9.68
CA ARG A 6 -59.82 -12.48 9.50
C ARG A 6 -58.85 -11.71 10.41
N GLY A 7 -59.38 -11.09 11.48
CA GLY A 7 -58.57 -10.19 12.35
C GLY A 7 -58.19 -10.69 13.72
N VAL A 8 -58.54 -11.93 14.14
CA VAL A 8 -58.40 -12.35 15.56
C VAL A 8 -57.38 -13.46 15.80
N ARG A 9 -56.74 -14.00 14.77
CA ARG A 9 -55.79 -15.12 14.94
C ARG A 9 -54.31 -14.75 14.94
N ALA A 10 -53.95 -13.48 14.79
CA ALA A 10 -52.55 -13.06 14.77
C ALA A 10 -52.00 -12.47 16.07
N ALA A 11 -52.83 -12.27 17.09
CA ALA A 11 -52.42 -11.62 18.34
C ALA A 11 -52.03 -12.57 19.49
N THR A 12 -52.26 -13.88 19.36
CA THR A 12 -52.00 -14.85 20.44
C THR A 12 -50.69 -15.64 20.31
N CYS A 13 -49.96 -15.53 19.22
CA CYS A 13 -48.66 -16.21 19.04
C CYS A 13 -47.42 -15.45 19.54
N CYS A 14 -47.53 -14.15 19.78
CA CYS A 14 -46.36 -13.33 20.22
C CYS A 14 -46.10 -13.30 21.73
N LEU A 15 -46.96 -13.89 22.56
CA LEU A 15 -46.86 -13.77 24.02
C LEU A 15 -46.29 -15.00 24.74
N LEU A 16 -45.91 -16.06 24.00
CA LEU A 16 -45.32 -17.29 24.58
C LEU A 16 -43.84 -17.52 24.23
N ALA A 17 -43.16 -16.61 23.52
CA ALA A 17 -41.75 -16.73 23.16
C ALA A 17 -40.80 -15.93 24.07
N ALA A 18 -41.25 -15.29 25.14
CA ALA A 18 -40.47 -14.38 25.97
C ALA A 18 -39.99 -14.96 27.33
N LEU A 19 -40.09 -16.27 27.58
CA LEU A 19 -39.81 -16.85 28.89
C LEU A 19 -38.81 -18.01 28.93
N ALA A 20 -37.86 -18.10 27.99
CA ALA A 20 -36.87 -19.17 28.02
C ALA A 20 -35.43 -18.71 27.63
N LEU A 21 -34.95 -17.60 28.20
CA LEU A 21 -33.52 -17.23 28.10
C LEU A 21 -33.01 -16.58 29.40
N SER A 22 -33.20 -17.32 30.52
CA SER A 22 -32.43 -17.09 31.75
C SER A 22 -31.34 -18.17 31.81
N GLY A 23 -30.21 -17.97 31.14
CA GLY A 23 -29.06 -18.85 31.09
C GLY A 23 -27.78 -18.09 31.35
N CYS A 24 -27.31 -18.13 32.61
CA CYS A 24 -25.91 -18.02 33.06
C CYS A 24 -25.02 -16.93 32.45
N ILE A 25 -25.06 -15.76 33.06
CA ILE A 25 -23.95 -14.80 33.02
C ILE A 25 -22.81 -15.38 33.86
N ARG A 26 -21.80 -15.97 33.23
CA ARG A 26 -20.48 -16.18 33.83
C ARG A 26 -19.78 -14.84 33.86
N THR A 27 -19.65 -14.23 35.01
CA THR A 27 -18.76 -13.11 35.27
C THR A 27 -17.32 -13.59 35.14
N ALA A 28 -16.70 -13.29 33.99
CA ALA A 28 -15.26 -13.38 33.83
C ALA A 28 -14.65 -12.15 34.52
N SER A 29 -13.85 -12.39 35.56
CA SER A 29 -13.05 -11.35 36.22
C SER A 29 -12.13 -10.66 35.20
N PRO A 30 -11.99 -9.34 35.22
CA PRO A 30 -11.04 -8.67 34.38
C PRO A 30 -9.63 -9.03 34.84
N VAL A 31 -8.88 -9.73 33.99
CA VAL A 31 -7.43 -9.83 34.12
C VAL A 31 -6.88 -8.45 33.84
N VAL A 32 -6.41 -7.76 34.85
CA VAL A 32 -5.64 -6.53 34.74
C VAL A 32 -4.29 -6.92 34.13
N VAL A 33 -4.17 -6.82 32.83
CA VAL A 33 -2.88 -6.84 32.17
C VAL A 33 -2.27 -5.46 32.43
N ALA A 34 -1.30 -5.41 33.36
CA ALA A 34 -0.45 -4.26 33.53
C ALA A 34 0.34 -4.09 32.21
N SER A 35 -0.06 -3.12 31.40
CA SER A 35 0.74 -2.67 30.28
C SER A 35 2.00 -2.01 30.85
N PRO A 36 3.21 -2.43 30.49
CA PRO A 36 4.39 -1.60 30.72
C PRO A 36 4.19 -0.36 29.85
N GLN A 37 3.92 0.77 30.47
CA GLN A 37 4.07 2.08 29.83
C GLN A 37 5.57 2.26 29.55
N GLY A 38 6.03 1.71 28.43
CA GLY A 38 7.28 2.08 27.82
C GLY A 38 7.12 3.49 27.29
N ASP A 39 7.85 4.40 27.91
CA ASP A 39 7.95 5.77 27.53
C ASP A 39 8.43 5.84 26.07
N LEU A 40 7.53 6.16 25.13
CA LEU A 40 7.82 6.26 23.70
C LEU A 40 8.69 7.49 23.38
N ASP A 41 8.83 8.44 24.33
CA ASP A 41 9.70 9.58 24.18
C ASP A 41 11.19 9.22 24.29
N SER A 42 11.54 8.10 24.94
CA SER A 42 12.93 7.64 25.03
C SER A 42 13.48 7.05 23.74
N LEU A 43 12.61 6.70 22.78
CA LEU A 43 13.00 6.19 21.45
C LEU A 43 13.20 7.29 20.41
N ALA A 44 12.70 8.50 20.67
CA ALA A 44 12.76 9.61 19.72
C ALA A 44 14.04 10.44 19.85
N TYR A 45 14.69 10.42 21.01
CA TYR A 45 15.95 11.13 21.24
C TYR A 45 17.03 10.13 21.62
N GLY A 46 17.89 9.80 20.64
CA GLY A 46 19.02 8.92 20.83
C GLY A 46 19.86 9.37 22.03
N GLN A 47 19.98 8.51 23.02
CA GLN A 47 20.86 8.75 24.17
C GLN A 47 22.30 8.93 23.66
N PRO A 48 23.02 9.97 24.09
CA PRO A 48 24.44 10.06 23.82
C PRO A 48 25.15 8.90 24.53
N TYR A 49 25.88 8.10 23.76
CA TYR A 49 26.73 7.06 24.31
C TYR A 49 27.71 7.70 25.32
N ALA A 50 27.46 7.46 26.60
CA ALA A 50 28.41 7.79 27.66
C ALA A 50 29.61 6.85 27.48
N TYR A 51 30.72 7.42 27.00
CA TYR A 51 32.02 6.76 26.96
C TYR A 51 32.47 6.55 28.42
N ALA A 52 32.34 5.32 28.91
CA ALA A 52 32.88 4.94 30.19
C ALA A 52 34.42 4.89 30.09
N PRO A 53 35.17 5.64 30.90
CA PRO A 53 36.62 5.52 30.89
C PRO A 53 37.03 4.14 31.41
N PRO A 54 38.11 3.55 30.85
CA PRO A 54 38.57 2.24 31.28
C PRO A 54 39.06 2.33 32.74
N SER A 55 38.59 1.43 33.58
CA SER A 55 38.98 1.27 34.96
C SER A 55 40.52 1.01 35.06
N PRO A 56 41.23 1.61 36.01
CA PRO A 56 42.64 1.34 36.20
C PRO A 56 42.84 -0.10 36.67
N VAL A 57 43.65 -0.84 35.91
CA VAL A 57 44.07 -2.21 36.26
C VAL A 57 45.05 -2.11 37.42
N ALA A 58 44.71 -2.73 38.55
CA ALA A 58 45.62 -2.80 39.72
C ALA A 58 46.88 -3.55 39.33
N ASP A 59 48.05 -2.95 39.63
CA ASP A 59 49.35 -3.58 39.55
C ASP A 59 49.41 -4.81 40.48
N ALA A 60 49.41 -6.00 39.91
CA ALA A 60 49.85 -7.20 40.61
C ALA A 60 51.30 -7.47 40.21
N SER A 61 52.20 -7.07 41.07
CA SER A 61 53.61 -7.42 41.05
C SER A 61 53.77 -8.96 41.15
N GLY A 62 54.09 -9.60 40.06
CA GLY A 62 54.44 -11.03 39.97
C GLY A 62 55.39 -11.24 38.80
N GLY A 63 56.68 -11.08 39.05
CA GLY A 63 57.72 -11.23 38.04
C GLY A 63 57.89 -12.68 37.59
N GLY A 64 58.19 -12.86 36.31
CA GLY A 64 58.86 -14.08 35.83
C GLY A 64 58.50 -14.52 34.42
N ALA A 65 57.27 -14.43 33.98
CA ALA A 65 56.86 -15.03 32.70
C ALA A 65 56.82 -14.02 31.53
N ILE A 66 56.65 -12.73 31.80
CA ILE A 66 56.45 -11.72 30.76
C ILE A 66 57.75 -11.20 30.17
N SER A 67 58.88 -11.25 30.95
CA SER A 67 60.21 -10.90 30.46
C SER A 67 60.74 -11.90 29.43
N ALA A 68 60.40 -13.19 29.54
CA ALA A 68 60.78 -14.20 28.57
C ALA A 68 60.05 -14.02 27.21
N LEU A 69 58.78 -13.56 27.26
CA LEU A 69 58.00 -13.32 26.04
C LEU A 69 58.47 -12.05 25.32
N ARG A 70 58.90 -11.02 26.05
CA ARG A 70 59.44 -9.79 25.45
C ARG A 70 60.74 -10.03 24.71
N ASN A 71 61.62 -10.88 25.23
CA ASN A 71 62.89 -11.21 24.58
C ASN A 71 62.73 -12.15 23.38
N ALA A 72 61.69 -13.00 23.35
CA ALA A 72 61.38 -13.81 22.20
C ALA A 72 60.77 -13.01 21.02
N LEU A 73 60.05 -11.89 21.31
CA LEU A 73 59.51 -11.01 20.25
C LEU A 73 60.56 -10.02 19.71
N ALA A 74 61.67 -9.79 20.42
CA ALA A 74 62.73 -8.90 19.95
C ALA A 74 63.70 -9.56 18.96
N ALA A 75 63.65 -10.87 18.79
CA ALA A 75 64.54 -11.66 17.93
C ALA A 75 63.91 -12.05 16.56
N ALA A 76 62.81 -11.44 16.15
CA ALA A 76 62.26 -11.63 14.82
C ALA A 76 63.12 -10.92 13.76
N PRO A 77 63.52 -11.56 12.68
CA PRO A 77 64.33 -10.95 11.63
C PRO A 77 63.57 -9.82 10.96
N ARG A 78 64.19 -8.63 10.95
CA ARG A 78 63.74 -7.46 10.18
C ARG A 78 63.85 -7.80 8.69
N GLY A 79 62.75 -8.19 8.06
CA GLY A 79 62.78 -8.52 6.65
C GLY A 79 61.39 -8.74 6.03
N TYR A 80 60.35 -8.14 6.59
CA TYR A 80 59.05 -8.10 5.91
C TYR A 80 58.72 -6.65 5.55
N ALA A 81 59.06 -6.30 4.31
CA ALA A 81 58.54 -5.07 3.72
C ALA A 81 57.00 -5.24 3.60
N PRO A 82 56.21 -4.30 4.10
CA PRO A 82 54.77 -4.35 3.87
C PRO A 82 54.53 -4.18 2.35
N GLN A 83 54.13 -5.25 1.70
CA GLN A 83 53.56 -5.14 0.37
C GLN A 83 52.30 -4.28 0.49
N PRO A 84 52.12 -3.26 -0.36
CA PRO A 84 50.84 -2.57 -0.42
C PRO A 84 49.81 -3.58 -0.90
N VAL A 85 49.00 -4.13 -0.01
CA VAL A 85 47.78 -4.82 -0.37
C VAL A 85 46.85 -3.77 -1.00
N ALA A 86 46.89 -3.73 -2.32
CA ALA A 86 45.88 -3.02 -3.10
C ALA A 86 44.54 -3.76 -2.95
N THR A 87 43.95 -3.66 -1.77
CA THR A 87 42.52 -3.89 -1.59
C THR A 87 41.79 -2.58 -1.76
N ALA A 88 41.93 -1.96 -2.91
CA ALA A 88 40.88 -1.16 -3.48
C ALA A 88 39.81 -2.13 -3.96
N VAL A 89 39.10 -2.77 -3.02
CA VAL A 89 37.80 -3.35 -3.33
C VAL A 89 36.93 -2.16 -3.70
N ALA A 90 36.58 -2.12 -4.97
CA ALA A 90 35.75 -1.10 -5.55
C ALA A 90 34.41 -1.05 -4.79
N TYR A 91 34.32 -0.20 -3.79
CA TYR A 91 33.06 0.25 -3.20
C TYR A 91 32.30 1.22 -4.13
N ASP A 92 32.84 1.47 -5.34
CA ASP A 92 32.20 2.33 -6.33
C ASP A 92 31.01 1.69 -7.05
N ALA A 93 30.72 0.40 -6.82
CA ALA A 93 29.55 -0.22 -7.45
C ALA A 93 28.23 0.04 -6.69
N TYR A 94 28.27 0.66 -5.51
CA TYR A 94 27.05 1.00 -4.74
C TYR A 94 26.67 2.47 -4.81
N ALA A 95 27.43 3.29 -5.51
CA ALA A 95 27.17 4.70 -5.68
C ALA A 95 26.45 5.04 -7.00
N ALA A 96 26.01 4.06 -7.76
CA ALA A 96 24.97 4.31 -8.73
C ALA A 96 23.69 4.55 -7.93
N ALA A 97 23.46 5.81 -7.54
CA ALA A 97 22.14 6.23 -7.10
C ALA A 97 21.13 5.63 -8.09
N PRO A 98 20.10 4.90 -7.65
CA PRO A 98 19.09 4.39 -8.56
C PRO A 98 18.65 5.60 -9.38
N ALA A 99 18.75 5.48 -10.70
CA ALA A 99 18.31 6.54 -11.60
C ALA A 99 16.92 6.96 -11.12
N PRO A 100 16.64 8.24 -10.95
CA PRO A 100 15.34 8.67 -10.47
C PRO A 100 14.31 7.99 -11.36
N VAL A 101 13.53 7.11 -10.78
CA VAL A 101 12.42 6.46 -11.46
C VAL A 101 11.56 7.62 -11.90
N ARG A 102 11.60 7.95 -13.17
CA ARG A 102 10.76 9.00 -13.75
C ARG A 102 9.33 8.49 -13.65
N HIS A 103 8.67 8.84 -12.55
CA HIS A 103 7.23 8.70 -12.41
C HIS A 103 6.48 9.75 -13.25
N ASP A 104 7.06 10.12 -14.39
CA ASP A 104 6.57 11.21 -15.25
C ASP A 104 5.51 10.80 -16.26
N ALA A 105 5.03 9.59 -16.24
CA ALA A 105 3.74 9.32 -16.84
C ALA A 105 2.66 9.68 -15.84
N SER A 106 2.29 10.97 -15.76
CA SER A 106 1.15 11.39 -14.95
C SER A 106 -0.04 10.52 -15.33
N TYR A 107 -0.61 9.85 -14.33
CA TYR A 107 -1.75 8.95 -14.51
C TYR A 107 -2.84 9.61 -15.34
N LYS A 108 -3.37 8.90 -16.31
CA LYS A 108 -4.48 9.35 -17.15
C LYS A 108 -5.79 8.78 -16.64
N LEU A 109 -6.68 9.68 -16.32
CA LEU A 109 -8.02 9.38 -15.85
C LEU A 109 -8.81 8.62 -16.91
N ASP A 110 -9.62 7.66 -16.47
CA ASP A 110 -10.51 6.90 -17.34
C ASP A 110 -11.82 6.52 -16.63
N ALA A 111 -12.76 5.97 -17.38
CA ALA A 111 -14.06 5.55 -16.88
C ALA A 111 -13.91 4.58 -15.69
N GLY A 112 -14.69 4.80 -14.63
CA GLY A 112 -14.67 4.00 -13.40
C GLY A 112 -13.77 4.56 -12.30
N ASP A 113 -12.86 5.50 -12.59
CA ASP A 113 -12.10 6.21 -11.55
C ASP A 113 -13.05 7.12 -10.75
N LYS A 114 -12.80 7.23 -9.43
CA LYS A 114 -13.51 8.18 -8.56
C LYS A 114 -12.56 9.30 -8.16
N LEU A 115 -13.06 10.52 -8.32
CA LEU A 115 -12.31 11.75 -8.09
C LEU A 115 -12.96 12.53 -6.96
N ARG A 116 -12.15 13.00 -6.04
CA ARG A 116 -12.55 14.02 -5.09
C ARG A 116 -12.25 15.39 -5.69
N VAL A 117 -13.30 16.16 -5.94
CA VAL A 117 -13.19 17.55 -6.41
C VAL A 117 -13.47 18.48 -5.24
N VAL A 118 -12.54 19.35 -4.93
CA VAL A 118 -12.66 20.37 -3.89
C VAL A 118 -12.68 21.73 -4.56
N VAL A 119 -13.77 22.48 -4.38
CA VAL A 119 -13.89 23.86 -4.83
C VAL A 119 -13.91 24.74 -3.59
N TYR A 120 -12.83 25.47 -3.34
CA TYR A 120 -12.68 26.28 -2.13
C TYR A 120 -13.77 27.35 -2.03
N GLY A 121 -14.40 27.43 -0.84
CA GLY A 121 -15.51 28.34 -0.59
C GLY A 121 -16.85 27.90 -1.19
N GLN A 122 -16.95 26.70 -1.76
CA GLN A 122 -18.17 26.18 -2.38
C GLN A 122 -18.42 24.72 -1.94
N GLU A 123 -19.04 24.55 -0.77
CA GLU A 123 -19.34 23.22 -0.22
C GLU A 123 -20.26 22.39 -1.12
N GLY A 124 -21.22 23.04 -1.79
CA GLY A 124 -22.17 22.37 -2.69
C GLY A 124 -21.53 21.77 -3.95
N LEU A 125 -20.30 22.17 -4.30
CA LEU A 125 -19.53 21.64 -5.43
C LEU A 125 -18.43 20.68 -4.97
N THR A 126 -18.05 20.71 -3.70
CA THR A 126 -17.02 19.85 -3.12
C THR A 126 -17.61 18.49 -2.83
N ASN A 127 -17.30 17.50 -3.66
CA ASN A 127 -17.84 16.14 -3.55
C ASN A 127 -16.95 15.12 -4.28
N THR A 128 -17.31 13.85 -4.13
CA THR A 128 -16.75 12.75 -4.91
C THR A 128 -17.56 12.53 -6.17
N TYR A 129 -16.88 12.50 -7.32
CA TYR A 129 -17.45 12.28 -8.63
C TYR A 129 -16.84 11.06 -9.30
N ALA A 130 -17.68 10.16 -9.83
CA ALA A 130 -17.23 9.04 -10.63
C ALA A 130 -17.15 9.44 -12.11
N ILE A 131 -16.10 8.99 -12.80
CA ILE A 131 -16.01 9.15 -14.25
C ILE A 131 -16.96 8.12 -14.89
N ASP A 132 -17.90 8.61 -15.68
CA ASP A 132 -18.89 7.78 -16.37
C ASP A 132 -18.28 6.97 -17.52
N ALA A 133 -19.08 6.10 -18.14
CA ALA A 133 -18.66 5.31 -19.29
C ALA A 133 -18.29 6.16 -20.52
N GLY A 134 -18.82 7.39 -20.61
CA GLY A 134 -18.46 8.38 -21.62
C GLY A 134 -17.10 9.02 -21.38
N GLY A 135 -16.53 8.83 -20.17
CA GLY A 135 -15.25 9.43 -19.78
C GLY A 135 -15.40 10.85 -19.26
N ALA A 136 -16.55 11.21 -18.73
CA ALA A 136 -16.83 12.55 -18.19
C ALA A 136 -17.27 12.48 -16.74
N ILE A 137 -17.15 13.58 -16.02
CA ILE A 137 -17.77 13.81 -14.71
C ILE A 137 -18.85 14.86 -14.85
N THR A 138 -19.93 14.75 -14.07
CA THR A 138 -21.03 15.74 -14.07
C THR A 138 -21.00 16.52 -12.77
N LEU A 139 -20.72 17.82 -12.86
CA LEU A 139 -20.72 18.72 -11.72
C LEU A 139 -21.97 19.62 -11.75
N PRO A 140 -22.50 19.98 -10.58
CA PRO A 140 -23.51 21.03 -10.50
C PRO A 140 -23.02 22.34 -11.18
N LEU A 141 -23.92 23.13 -11.69
CA LEU A 141 -23.72 24.39 -12.39
C LEU A 141 -23.09 24.29 -13.77
N ILE A 142 -21.97 23.52 -13.92
CA ILE A 142 -21.20 23.48 -15.16
C ILE A 142 -21.48 22.25 -16.04
N GLY A 143 -22.31 21.30 -15.51
CA GLY A 143 -22.68 20.10 -16.25
C GLY A 143 -21.52 19.12 -16.48
N SER A 144 -21.51 18.50 -17.65
CA SER A 144 -20.53 17.50 -18.03
C SER A 144 -19.16 18.10 -18.36
N VAL A 145 -18.10 17.52 -17.79
CA VAL A 145 -16.70 17.89 -18.00
C VAL A 145 -15.93 16.64 -18.44
N PRO A 146 -15.30 16.62 -19.63
CA PRO A 146 -14.54 15.47 -20.11
C PRO A 146 -13.29 15.27 -19.24
N ALA A 147 -13.14 14.04 -18.71
CA ALA A 147 -12.05 13.66 -17.81
C ALA A 147 -11.10 12.62 -18.42
N ARG A 148 -11.61 11.75 -19.32
CA ARG A 148 -10.82 10.66 -19.93
C ARG A 148 -9.56 11.18 -20.60
N GLY A 149 -8.43 10.50 -20.34
CA GLY A 149 -7.13 10.82 -20.94
C GLY A 149 -6.43 12.05 -20.37
N ARG A 150 -7.08 12.78 -19.45
CA ARG A 150 -6.52 13.93 -18.73
C ARG A 150 -5.81 13.48 -17.45
N ASN A 151 -4.93 14.32 -16.94
CA ASN A 151 -4.43 14.19 -15.58
C ASN A 151 -5.28 15.03 -14.60
N PRO A 152 -5.24 14.79 -13.29
CA PRO A 152 -6.03 15.54 -12.30
C PRO A 152 -5.81 17.05 -12.37
N ALA A 153 -4.57 17.50 -12.60
CA ALA A 153 -4.25 18.94 -12.68
C ALA A 153 -4.91 19.60 -13.90
N SER A 154 -4.88 18.95 -15.07
CA SER A 154 -5.52 19.49 -16.27
C SER A 154 -7.05 19.49 -16.15
N LEU A 155 -7.61 18.50 -15.46
CA LEU A 155 -9.05 18.48 -15.16
C LEU A 155 -9.45 19.62 -14.20
N ALA A 156 -8.64 19.87 -13.16
CA ALA A 156 -8.86 20.98 -12.24
C ALA A 156 -8.85 22.35 -12.98
N ALA A 157 -7.92 22.54 -13.91
CA ALA A 157 -7.83 23.74 -14.74
C ALA A 157 -9.09 23.92 -15.63
N GLU A 158 -9.60 22.83 -16.23
CA GLU A 158 -10.82 22.84 -17.04
C GLU A 158 -12.05 23.20 -16.22
N ILE A 159 -12.20 22.58 -15.04
CA ILE A 159 -13.30 22.88 -14.11
C ILE A 159 -13.23 24.36 -13.69
N SER A 160 -12.04 24.86 -13.32
CA SER A 160 -11.83 26.27 -12.96
C SER A 160 -12.22 27.20 -14.10
N ALA A 161 -11.84 26.88 -15.35
CA ALA A 161 -12.18 27.67 -16.51
C ALA A 161 -13.70 27.73 -16.73
N LYS A 162 -14.40 26.60 -16.62
CA LYS A 162 -15.85 26.54 -16.75
C LYS A 162 -16.59 27.29 -15.64
N LEU A 163 -16.12 27.17 -14.38
CA LEU A 163 -16.70 27.87 -13.25
C LEU A 163 -16.52 29.40 -13.34
N ARG A 164 -15.37 29.85 -13.87
CA ARG A 164 -15.10 31.28 -14.11
C ARG A 164 -16.07 31.90 -15.12
N ASN A 165 -16.62 31.08 -15.98
CA ASN A 165 -17.51 31.50 -17.07
C ASN A 165 -18.96 31.72 -16.57
N GLY A 166 -19.15 32.65 -15.62
CA GLY A 166 -20.48 33.12 -15.18
C GLY A 166 -20.95 32.60 -13.82
N TYR A 167 -20.16 31.72 -13.14
CA TYR A 167 -20.57 31.17 -11.84
C TYR A 167 -19.74 31.70 -10.67
N ILE A 168 -18.41 31.65 -10.78
CA ILE A 168 -17.49 32.03 -9.70
C ILE A 168 -16.37 32.91 -10.28
N ARG A 169 -16.14 34.08 -9.68
CA ARG A 169 -15.15 35.06 -10.20
C ARG A 169 -13.73 34.54 -10.14
N ASP A 170 -13.33 33.83 -9.04
CA ASP A 170 -11.99 33.32 -8.80
C ASP A 170 -12.05 31.90 -8.21
N PRO A 171 -12.41 30.89 -9.02
CA PRO A 171 -12.54 29.53 -8.52
C PRO A 171 -11.16 28.90 -8.26
N SER A 172 -10.93 28.45 -7.03
CA SER A 172 -9.81 27.60 -6.67
C SER A 172 -10.27 26.14 -6.59
N VAL A 173 -9.78 25.30 -7.49
CA VAL A 173 -10.23 23.91 -7.64
C VAL A 173 -9.05 22.97 -7.46
N ALA A 174 -9.19 21.97 -6.59
CA ALA A 174 -8.30 20.84 -6.48
C ALA A 174 -9.04 19.56 -6.91
N VAL A 175 -8.35 18.69 -7.64
CA VAL A 175 -8.84 17.38 -8.04
C VAL A 175 -7.85 16.33 -7.59
N GLU A 176 -8.32 15.36 -6.82
CA GLU A 176 -7.56 14.25 -6.30
C GLU A 176 -8.22 12.93 -6.71
N ILE A 177 -7.41 11.89 -6.89
CA ILE A 177 -7.94 10.55 -7.15
C ILE A 177 -8.30 9.93 -5.81
N GLU A 178 -9.58 9.69 -5.57
CA GLU A 178 -10.06 9.03 -4.36
C GLU A 178 -9.93 7.51 -4.46
N SER A 179 -10.31 6.96 -5.61
CA SER A 179 -10.06 5.55 -5.90
C SER A 179 -9.89 5.31 -7.40
N TYR A 180 -8.97 4.44 -7.72
CA TYR A 180 -8.76 3.98 -9.09
C TYR A 180 -9.80 2.94 -9.48
N ARG A 181 -10.04 2.77 -10.78
CA ARG A 181 -10.83 1.66 -11.29
C ARG A 181 -10.20 0.33 -10.88
N PRO A 182 -11.00 -0.67 -10.51
CA PRO A 182 -10.52 -1.96 -10.03
C PRO A 182 -9.84 -2.76 -11.15
N PHE A 183 -9.01 -3.73 -10.75
CA PHE A 183 -8.48 -4.75 -11.63
C PHE A 183 -9.24 -6.07 -11.45
N PHE A 184 -9.07 -6.99 -12.40
CA PHE A 184 -9.70 -8.30 -12.36
C PHE A 184 -8.65 -9.40 -12.34
N ILE A 185 -8.88 -10.45 -11.56
CA ILE A 185 -8.04 -11.63 -11.56
C ILE A 185 -8.89 -12.88 -11.77
N LEU A 186 -8.47 -13.71 -12.70
CA LEU A 186 -9.21 -14.89 -13.18
C LEU A 186 -8.29 -16.11 -13.25
N GLY A 187 -8.89 -17.29 -13.32
CA GLY A 187 -8.17 -18.56 -13.49
C GLY A 187 -7.73 -19.17 -12.19
N GLU A 188 -6.53 -19.77 -12.17
CA GLU A 188 -6.03 -20.61 -11.10
C GLU A 188 -5.45 -19.80 -9.92
N VAL A 189 -6.32 -19.04 -9.22
CA VAL A 189 -6.06 -18.36 -7.95
C VAL A 189 -7.07 -18.82 -6.90
N ALA A 190 -6.78 -18.60 -5.62
CA ALA A 190 -7.67 -19.02 -4.54
C ALA A 190 -9.04 -18.33 -4.58
N ALA A 191 -9.07 -17.04 -4.91
CA ALA A 191 -10.30 -16.24 -4.99
C ALA A 191 -10.29 -15.38 -6.27
N PRO A 192 -10.75 -15.89 -7.41
CA PRO A 192 -10.94 -15.09 -8.62
C PRO A 192 -12.00 -14.01 -8.40
N GLY A 193 -11.78 -12.81 -8.97
CA GLY A 193 -12.74 -11.71 -8.78
C GLY A 193 -12.19 -10.34 -9.14
N GLN A 194 -12.91 -9.34 -8.69
CA GLN A 194 -12.57 -7.92 -8.84
C GLN A 194 -11.96 -7.39 -7.55
N TYR A 195 -10.85 -6.64 -7.68
CA TYR A 195 -10.10 -6.11 -6.54
C TYR A 195 -9.77 -4.63 -6.72
N PRO A 196 -9.69 -3.87 -5.63
CA PRO A 196 -9.27 -2.47 -5.69
C PRO A 196 -7.81 -2.37 -6.13
N TYR A 197 -7.54 -1.45 -7.04
CA TYR A 197 -6.18 -1.17 -7.49
C TYR A 197 -5.48 -0.21 -6.54
N VAL A 198 -4.20 -0.46 -6.28
CA VAL A 198 -3.30 0.42 -5.52
C VAL A 198 -2.10 0.78 -6.41
N PRO A 199 -1.65 2.04 -6.43
CA PRO A 199 -0.48 2.44 -7.22
C PRO A 199 0.76 1.58 -6.96
N ASN A 200 1.55 1.34 -8.02
CA ASN A 200 2.75 0.51 -8.01
C ASN A 200 2.53 -0.99 -7.69
N MET A 201 1.30 -1.48 -7.87
CA MET A 201 0.99 -2.88 -7.73
C MET A 201 1.62 -3.71 -8.85
N THR A 202 2.08 -4.93 -8.52
CA THR A 202 2.58 -5.92 -9.47
C THR A 202 1.59 -7.07 -9.62
N VAL A 203 1.75 -7.88 -10.65
CA VAL A 203 0.96 -9.12 -10.83
C VAL A 203 1.13 -10.04 -9.63
N GLU A 204 2.32 -10.14 -9.04
CA GLU A 204 2.57 -10.94 -7.84
C GLU A 204 1.75 -10.48 -6.64
N SER A 205 1.73 -9.15 -6.38
CA SER A 205 0.92 -8.57 -5.29
C SER A 205 -0.58 -8.77 -5.54
N ALA A 206 -1.03 -8.70 -6.79
CA ALA A 206 -2.42 -8.97 -7.16
C ALA A 206 -2.82 -10.43 -6.87
N VAL A 207 -1.96 -11.39 -7.22
CA VAL A 207 -2.18 -12.80 -6.90
C VAL A 207 -2.20 -13.02 -5.39
N ALA A 208 -1.30 -12.38 -4.63
CA ALA A 208 -1.28 -12.49 -3.18
C ALA A 208 -2.58 -11.99 -2.53
N ILE A 209 -3.12 -10.86 -3.02
CA ILE A 209 -4.41 -10.32 -2.56
C ILE A 209 -5.57 -11.26 -2.88
N ALA A 210 -5.51 -11.98 -4.00
CA ALA A 210 -6.48 -13.00 -4.38
C ALA A 210 -6.32 -14.33 -3.61
N GLY A 211 -5.56 -14.35 -2.52
CA GLY A 211 -5.33 -15.52 -1.67
C GLY A 211 -4.24 -16.47 -2.18
N GLY A 212 -3.48 -16.07 -3.18
CA GLY A 212 -2.39 -16.84 -3.76
C GLY A 212 -2.80 -17.75 -4.92
N PHE A 213 -1.84 -18.47 -5.44
CA PHE A 213 -2.03 -19.43 -6.52
C PHE A 213 -2.76 -20.70 -6.06
N SER A 214 -3.64 -21.24 -6.89
CA SER A 214 -4.18 -22.57 -6.67
C SER A 214 -3.08 -23.66 -6.81
N PRO A 215 -3.31 -24.88 -6.34
CA PRO A 215 -2.36 -25.99 -6.52
C PRO A 215 -2.07 -26.33 -7.99
N ARG A 216 -2.98 -26.01 -8.90
CA ARG A 216 -2.87 -26.28 -10.35
C ARG A 216 -2.34 -25.10 -11.14
N ALA A 217 -2.06 -23.98 -10.49
CA ALA A 217 -1.64 -22.75 -11.14
C ALA A 217 -0.27 -22.86 -11.80
N ARG A 218 -0.14 -22.22 -12.93
CA ARG A 218 1.13 -21.86 -13.54
C ARG A 218 1.70 -20.65 -12.81
N ARG A 219 2.95 -20.75 -12.30
CA ARG A 219 3.55 -19.76 -11.39
C ARG A 219 4.70 -18.95 -11.99
N ASP A 220 5.02 -19.18 -13.24
CA ASP A 220 6.13 -18.51 -13.94
C ASP A 220 5.66 -17.28 -14.71
N ALA A 221 4.45 -17.32 -15.26
CA ALA A 221 3.89 -16.23 -16.04
C ALA A 221 2.36 -16.24 -16.01
N VAL A 222 1.77 -15.08 -16.25
CA VAL A 222 0.34 -14.87 -16.39
C VAL A 222 0.03 -14.26 -17.75
N THR A 223 -1.24 -14.31 -18.17
CA THR A 223 -1.69 -13.50 -19.31
C THR A 223 -2.31 -12.23 -18.78
N LEU A 224 -1.71 -11.09 -19.15
CA LEU A 224 -2.20 -9.76 -18.80
C LEU A 224 -2.96 -9.18 -19.98
N THR A 225 -4.16 -8.67 -19.73
CA THR A 225 -4.93 -7.89 -20.71
C THR A 225 -5.03 -6.47 -20.17
N HIS A 226 -4.38 -5.56 -20.86
CA HIS A 226 -4.45 -4.12 -20.58
C HIS A 226 -5.44 -3.48 -21.56
N THR A 227 -6.34 -2.65 -21.06
CA THR A 227 -7.32 -1.94 -21.90
C THR A 227 -7.14 -0.44 -21.71
N ASP A 228 -6.81 0.24 -22.80
CA ASP A 228 -6.67 1.69 -22.83
C ASP A 228 -7.48 2.30 -23.99
N ALA A 229 -7.31 3.60 -24.23
CA ALA A 229 -8.00 4.30 -25.32
C ALA A 229 -7.62 3.79 -26.72
N SER A 230 -6.51 3.06 -26.87
CA SER A 230 -6.03 2.48 -28.14
C SER A 230 -6.62 1.09 -28.40
N GLY A 231 -7.21 0.46 -27.37
CA GLY A 231 -7.81 -0.85 -27.42
C GLY A 231 -7.30 -1.80 -26.35
N ALA A 232 -7.63 -3.10 -26.50
CA ALA A 232 -7.18 -4.13 -25.58
C ALA A 232 -5.89 -4.78 -26.10
N ALA A 233 -4.81 -4.68 -25.31
CA ALA A 233 -3.56 -5.38 -25.55
C ALA A 233 -3.46 -6.60 -24.62
N ARG A 234 -3.20 -7.78 -25.20
CA ARG A 234 -3.05 -9.03 -24.45
C ARG A 234 -1.67 -9.62 -24.65
N TYR A 235 -0.95 -9.91 -23.57
CA TYR A 235 0.39 -10.46 -23.61
C TYR A 235 0.70 -11.34 -22.38
N VAL A 236 1.74 -12.18 -22.51
CA VAL A 236 2.24 -12.98 -21.38
C VAL A 236 3.24 -12.15 -20.60
N ALA A 237 3.04 -12.06 -19.31
CA ALA A 237 3.82 -11.23 -18.41
C ALA A 237 4.41 -12.05 -17.24
N PRO A 238 5.66 -11.82 -16.83
CA PRO A 238 6.20 -12.37 -15.60
C PRO A 238 5.53 -11.72 -14.37
N LEU A 239 5.65 -12.35 -13.20
CA LEU A 239 4.98 -11.91 -11.97
C LEU A 239 5.40 -10.53 -11.47
N GLY A 240 6.64 -10.11 -11.73
CA GLY A 240 7.15 -8.78 -11.40
C GLY A 240 6.63 -7.65 -12.28
N THR A 241 5.78 -7.94 -13.28
CA THR A 241 5.21 -6.91 -14.16
C THR A 241 4.29 -5.99 -13.39
N SER A 242 4.44 -4.67 -13.62
CA SER A 242 3.53 -3.66 -13.04
C SER A 242 2.13 -3.83 -13.61
N LEU A 243 1.15 -3.78 -12.73
CA LEU A 243 -0.27 -3.83 -13.06
C LEU A 243 -0.82 -2.40 -13.18
N GLY A 244 -1.70 -2.19 -14.12
CA GLY A 244 -2.46 -0.94 -14.28
C GLY A 244 -3.89 -1.04 -13.77
N PRO A 245 -4.54 0.10 -13.47
CA PRO A 245 -5.96 0.10 -13.14
C PRO A 245 -6.79 -0.37 -14.35
N GLY A 246 -7.77 -1.23 -14.10
CA GLY A 246 -8.62 -1.81 -15.15
C GLY A 246 -8.03 -3.02 -15.86
N ASP A 247 -6.83 -3.46 -15.50
CA ASP A 247 -6.20 -4.65 -16.08
C ASP A 247 -6.93 -5.93 -15.69
N THR A 248 -6.84 -6.92 -16.55
CA THR A 248 -7.31 -8.29 -16.29
C THR A 248 -6.12 -9.24 -16.29
N VAL A 249 -5.90 -9.91 -15.16
CA VAL A 249 -4.88 -10.93 -14.96
C VAL A 249 -5.53 -12.31 -15.10
N LEU A 250 -5.06 -13.12 -16.02
CA LEU A 250 -5.49 -14.52 -16.19
C LEU A 250 -4.33 -15.45 -15.80
N VAL A 251 -4.52 -16.15 -14.69
CA VAL A 251 -3.59 -17.19 -14.23
C VAL A 251 -3.96 -18.51 -14.90
N GLY A 252 -3.06 -19.02 -15.71
CA GLY A 252 -3.26 -20.29 -16.43
C GLY A 252 -3.06 -21.50 -15.55
N GLU A 253 -3.54 -22.63 -16.03
CA GLU A 253 -3.28 -23.95 -15.46
C GLU A 253 -1.88 -24.43 -15.89
N ARG A 254 -1.22 -25.15 -14.98
CA ARG A 254 0.06 -25.82 -15.26
C ARG A 254 -0.23 -27.14 -15.98
N TRP A 255 0.25 -27.28 -17.21
CA TRP A 255 0.29 -28.55 -17.92
C TRP A 255 1.49 -29.36 -17.43
N PHE A 256 1.28 -30.67 -17.24
CA PHE A 256 2.33 -31.61 -16.80
C PHE A 256 3.27 -31.96 -17.95
#